data_53f3d2bed40e7ebc4efb7f89c18475ed
#
_entry.id   53f3d2bed40e7ebc4efb7f89c18475ed
#
_cell.length_a   1.000
_cell.length_b   1.000
_cell.length_c   1.000
_cell.angle_alpha   90.00
_cell.angle_beta   90.00
_cell.angle_gamma   90.00
#
_symmetry.space_group_name_H-M   'P 1'
#
loop_
_entity.id
_entity.type
_entity.pdbx_description
1 polymer ?
#
loop_
_entity_poly.entity_id
_entity_poly.type
_entity_poly.pdbx_seq_one_letter_code
_entity_poly.pdbx_strand_id
1 'polypeptide(L)'
;MWQSYELSLYLVMAFDEHIANRIREALAPLPDVEEKKMFHGICFMVNGKMCLCVRLDEMLCRIGPRNYSEALEMDYCRPMIHNGRTMTGFVFVSEEGIKKKKDFEYWVKLALEFNKEAKAAKKAVKKKK
;
A
#
# COMPACT_ATOMS: atom_id res chain seq x y z
N MET A 1 -22.64 -16.29 19.34
CA MET A 1 -21.46 -16.79 19.50
C MET A 1 -20.65 -16.99 18.34
N TRP A 2 -21.10 -17.82 17.47
CA TRP A 2 -20.48 -18.12 16.26
C TRP A 2 -20.31 -16.87 15.45
N GLN A 3 -21.28 -15.98 15.44
CA GLN A 3 -21.24 -14.79 14.72
C GLN A 3 -20.23 -13.82 15.25
N SER A 4 -20.08 -13.77 16.53
CA SER A 4 -19.10 -12.93 17.17
C SER A 4 -17.72 -13.36 16.80
N TYR A 5 -17.50 -14.64 16.73
CA TYR A 5 -16.22 -15.21 16.40
C TYR A 5 -15.86 -14.85 14.96
N GLU A 6 -16.81 -14.97 14.04
CA GLU A 6 -16.57 -14.66 12.67
C GLU A 6 -16.29 -13.19 12.48
N LEU A 7 -16.97 -12.33 13.18
CA LEU A 7 -16.77 -10.93 13.10
C LEU A 7 -15.38 -10.55 13.59
N SER A 8 -14.95 -11.16 14.64
CA SER A 8 -13.64 -10.91 15.19
C SER A 8 -12.56 -11.29 14.22
N LEU A 9 -12.72 -12.43 13.57
CA LEU A 9 -11.75 -12.90 12.61
C LEU A 9 -11.72 -11.98 11.40
N TYR A 10 -12.88 -11.53 10.98
CA TYR A 10 -12.98 -10.61 9.86
C TYR A 10 -12.23 -9.33 10.16
N LEU A 11 -12.40 -8.77 11.34
CA LEU A 11 -11.71 -7.54 11.70
C LEU A 11 -10.21 -7.68 11.74
N VAL A 12 -9.72 -8.82 12.18
CA VAL A 12 -8.29 -9.04 12.25
C VAL A 12 -7.68 -9.11 10.87
N MET A 13 -8.39 -9.70 9.92
CA MET A 13 -7.87 -9.86 8.60
C MET A 13 -8.45 -8.90 7.61
N ALA A 14 -9.21 -7.92 8.08
CA ALA A 14 -9.96 -7.06 7.21
C ALA A 14 -9.14 -6.17 6.31
N PHE A 15 -9.47 -6.17 5.09
CA PHE A 15 -9.03 -5.17 4.16
C PHE A 15 -10.11 -5.15 3.07
N ASP A 16 -10.24 -4.06 2.38
CA ASP A 16 -11.30 -3.90 1.39
C ASP A 16 -10.96 -4.68 0.13
N GLU A 17 -11.69 -5.75 -0.12
CA GLU A 17 -11.45 -6.58 -1.29
C GLU A 17 -11.69 -5.84 -2.60
N HIS A 18 -12.62 -4.88 -2.57
CA HIS A 18 -12.89 -4.12 -3.77
C HIS A 18 -11.66 -3.29 -4.16
N ILE A 19 -11.02 -2.67 -3.18
CA ILE A 19 -9.82 -1.90 -3.43
C ILE A 19 -8.70 -2.83 -3.87
N ALA A 20 -8.57 -3.99 -3.21
CA ALA A 20 -7.55 -4.95 -3.58
C ALA A 20 -7.73 -5.39 -5.03
N ASN A 21 -8.96 -5.64 -5.45
CA ASN A 21 -9.22 -6.05 -6.81
C ASN A 21 -8.93 -4.94 -7.81
N ARG A 22 -9.17 -3.69 -7.43
CA ARG A 22 -8.82 -2.57 -8.31
C ARG A 22 -7.32 -2.52 -8.52
N ILE A 23 -6.54 -2.79 -7.47
CA ILE A 23 -5.09 -2.80 -7.58
C ILE A 23 -4.66 -3.99 -8.44
N ARG A 24 -5.26 -5.15 -8.24
CA ARG A 24 -4.91 -6.33 -9.04
C ARG A 24 -5.12 -6.04 -10.52
N GLU A 25 -6.20 -5.38 -10.86
CA GLU A 25 -6.47 -5.03 -12.23
C GLU A 25 -5.47 -4.04 -12.76
N ALA A 26 -5.14 -3.05 -11.97
CA ALA A 26 -4.20 -2.02 -12.40
C ALA A 26 -2.81 -2.60 -12.62
N LEU A 27 -2.42 -3.60 -11.84
CA LEU A 27 -1.09 -4.19 -11.94
C LEU A 27 -1.03 -5.42 -12.83
N ALA A 28 -2.16 -5.85 -13.35
CA ALA A 28 -2.23 -7.08 -14.15
C ALA A 28 -1.24 -7.12 -15.32
N PRO A 29 -0.98 -6.03 -16.03
CA PRO A 29 -0.03 -6.11 -17.15
C PRO A 29 1.43 -6.26 -16.74
N LEU A 30 1.75 -6.07 -15.46
CA LEU A 30 3.14 -6.11 -15.03
C LEU A 30 3.60 -7.54 -14.80
N PRO A 31 4.83 -7.86 -15.17
CA PRO A 31 5.31 -9.24 -15.10
C PRO A 31 5.68 -9.76 -13.72
N ASP A 32 6.00 -8.90 -12.80
CA ASP A 32 6.49 -9.36 -11.51
C ASP A 32 5.73 -8.70 -10.37
N VAL A 33 4.58 -9.26 -10.04
CA VAL A 33 3.75 -8.75 -8.95
C VAL A 33 3.42 -9.91 -8.02
N GLU A 34 3.59 -9.68 -6.74
CA GLU A 34 3.34 -10.69 -5.74
C GLU A 34 2.53 -10.09 -4.59
N GLU A 35 1.59 -10.83 -4.06
CA GLU A 35 0.79 -10.36 -2.92
C GLU A 35 1.33 -10.97 -1.64
N LYS A 36 1.48 -10.16 -0.60
CA LYS A 36 1.93 -10.63 0.70
C LYS A 36 1.10 -10.00 1.80
N LYS A 37 0.87 -10.74 2.86
CA LYS A 37 0.17 -10.18 4.01
C LYS A 37 1.17 -9.42 4.86
N MET A 38 0.92 -8.14 5.05
CA MET A 38 1.81 -7.28 5.83
C MET A 38 1.02 -6.09 6.31
N PHE A 39 1.44 -5.49 7.39
CA PHE A 39 0.84 -4.27 7.92
C PHE A 39 -0.67 -4.42 8.15
N HIS A 40 -1.08 -5.60 8.57
CA HIS A 40 -2.48 -5.91 8.84
C HIS A 40 -3.38 -5.79 7.60
N GLY A 41 -2.80 -6.02 6.43
CA GLY A 41 -3.55 -5.98 5.19
C GLY A 41 -2.87 -6.81 4.15
N ILE A 42 -3.04 -6.43 2.89
CA ILE A 42 -2.39 -7.13 1.83
C ILE A 42 -1.54 -6.17 1.04
N CYS A 43 -0.30 -6.53 0.80
CA CYS A 43 0.64 -5.68 0.08
C CYS A 43 0.97 -6.27 -1.28
N PHE A 44 1.10 -5.38 -2.24
CA PHE A 44 1.46 -5.77 -3.59
C PHE A 44 2.91 -5.40 -3.82
N MET A 45 3.73 -6.43 -4.03
CA MET A 45 5.16 -6.24 -4.26
C MET A 45 5.37 -6.20 -5.76
N VAL A 46 6.01 -5.17 -6.24
CA VAL A 46 6.29 -5.02 -7.67
C VAL A 46 7.80 -5.06 -7.83
N ASN A 47 8.28 -5.96 -8.62
CA ASN A 47 9.72 -6.18 -8.82
C ASN A 47 10.43 -6.43 -7.49
N GLY A 48 9.75 -7.18 -6.63
CA GLY A 48 10.34 -7.55 -5.34
C GLY A 48 10.32 -6.44 -4.29
N LYS A 49 9.64 -5.33 -4.57
CA LYS A 49 9.62 -4.19 -3.66
C LYS A 49 8.19 -3.81 -3.34
N MET A 50 7.94 -3.42 -2.10
CA MET A 50 6.61 -3.02 -1.70
C MET A 50 6.20 -1.79 -2.49
N CYS A 51 5.01 -1.81 -3.04
CA CYS A 51 4.54 -0.74 -3.88
C CYS A 51 3.21 -0.16 -3.39
N LEU A 52 2.22 -1.01 -3.22
CA LEU A 52 0.90 -0.60 -2.77
C LEU A 52 0.38 -1.62 -1.78
N CYS A 53 -0.42 -1.17 -0.82
CA CYS A 53 -1.07 -2.07 0.13
C CYS A 53 -2.49 -1.62 0.36
N VAL A 54 -3.31 -2.54 0.84
CA VAL A 54 -4.67 -2.22 1.27
C VAL A 54 -4.76 -2.62 2.73
N ARG A 55 -5.22 -1.73 3.58
CA ARG A 55 -5.46 -2.02 4.97
C ARG A 55 -6.79 -1.37 5.35
N LEU A 56 -7.72 -2.16 5.81
CA LEU A 56 -9.07 -1.68 6.06
C LEU A 56 -9.61 -1.08 4.76
N ASP A 57 -10.01 0.17 4.75
CA ASP A 57 -10.55 0.83 3.57
C ASP A 57 -9.59 1.88 3.00
N GLU A 58 -8.32 1.74 3.31
CA GLU A 58 -7.31 2.69 2.86
C GLU A 58 -6.30 2.03 1.96
N MET A 59 -5.72 2.81 1.08
CA MET A 59 -4.65 2.33 0.23
C MET A 59 -3.34 2.95 0.69
N LEU A 60 -2.35 2.12 0.99
CA LEU A 60 -1.03 2.62 1.35
C LEU A 60 -0.20 2.68 0.09
N CYS A 61 0.34 3.85 -0.21
CA CYS A 61 1.09 4.07 -1.43
C CYS A 61 2.52 4.45 -1.12
N ARG A 62 3.46 3.75 -1.72
CA ARG A 62 4.87 4.09 -1.56
C ARG A 62 5.27 4.98 -2.72
N ILE A 63 5.17 6.28 -2.52
CA ILE A 63 5.35 7.25 -3.60
C ILE A 63 6.70 7.94 -3.58
N GLY A 64 7.49 7.67 -2.55
CA GLY A 64 8.83 8.23 -2.46
C GLY A 64 8.87 9.59 -1.81
N PRO A 65 10.04 10.02 -1.41
CA PRO A 65 10.18 11.28 -0.66
C PRO A 65 9.90 12.53 -1.47
N ARG A 66 10.09 12.45 -2.78
CA ARG A 66 9.90 13.62 -3.63
C ARG A 66 8.46 14.10 -3.67
N ASN A 67 7.50 13.20 -3.64
CA ASN A 67 6.09 13.54 -3.70
C ASN A 67 5.40 13.55 -2.34
N TYR A 68 6.16 13.31 -1.29
CA TYR A 68 5.61 13.07 0.03
C TYR A 68 4.93 14.29 0.65
N SER A 69 5.61 15.42 0.68
CA SER A 69 5.08 16.63 1.28
C SER A 69 3.80 17.09 0.61
N GLU A 70 3.82 17.06 -0.69
CA GLU A 70 2.69 17.49 -1.46
C GLU A 70 1.48 16.58 -1.21
N ALA A 71 1.71 15.28 -1.13
CA ALA A 71 0.64 14.33 -0.85
C ALA A 71 0.01 14.59 0.51
N LEU A 72 0.83 14.89 1.50
CA LEU A 72 0.31 15.11 2.85
C LEU A 72 -0.50 16.39 2.99
N GLU A 73 -0.48 17.24 1.99
CA GLU A 73 -1.30 18.44 2.03
C GLU A 73 -2.75 18.12 1.71
N MET A 74 -3.01 16.94 1.17
CA MET A 74 -4.38 16.57 0.84
C MET A 74 -5.09 16.00 2.05
N ASP A 75 -6.32 16.41 2.26
CA ASP A 75 -7.09 16.05 3.45
C ASP A 75 -7.28 14.54 3.61
N TYR A 76 -7.30 13.81 2.53
CA TYR A 76 -7.55 12.38 2.59
C TYR A 76 -6.26 11.56 2.67
N CYS A 77 -5.12 12.22 2.83
CA CYS A 77 -3.85 11.53 2.99
C CYS A 77 -3.32 11.70 4.39
N ARG A 78 -2.66 10.70 4.89
CA ARG A 78 -2.00 10.80 6.18
C ARG A 78 -0.72 9.98 6.15
N PRO A 79 0.23 10.31 7.03
CA PRO A 79 1.51 9.62 7.02
C PRO A 79 1.38 8.21 7.59
N MET A 80 2.30 7.35 7.23
CA MET A 80 2.38 6.03 7.80
C MET A 80 3.38 6.06 8.95
N ILE A 81 2.95 5.58 10.11
CA ILE A 81 3.84 5.47 11.25
C ILE A 81 3.94 4.01 11.62
N HIS A 82 5.14 3.49 11.66
CA HIS A 82 5.36 2.07 11.91
C HIS A 82 6.42 1.94 13.00
N ASN A 83 6.07 1.29 14.09
CA ASN A 83 6.95 1.13 15.25
C ASN A 83 7.45 2.48 15.74
N GLY A 84 6.55 3.46 15.81
CA GLY A 84 6.88 4.78 16.31
C GLY A 84 7.68 5.66 15.36
N ARG A 85 7.93 5.20 14.16
CA ARG A 85 8.72 5.97 13.20
C ARG A 85 7.88 6.37 12.02
N THR A 86 8.02 7.62 11.60
CA THR A 86 7.35 8.09 10.40
C THR A 86 8.08 7.52 9.19
N MET A 87 7.34 6.88 8.32
CA MET A 87 7.90 6.27 7.13
C MET A 87 7.77 7.25 5.97
N THR A 88 8.79 8.07 5.78
CA THR A 88 8.79 9.08 4.72
C THR A 88 8.62 8.44 3.35
N GLY A 89 7.73 8.97 2.56
CA GLY A 89 7.49 8.42 1.23
C GLY A 89 6.34 7.42 1.18
N PHE A 90 5.76 7.10 2.34
CA PHE A 90 4.63 6.19 2.41
C PHE A 90 3.41 6.98 2.88
N VAL A 91 2.33 6.96 2.15
CA VAL A 91 1.12 7.66 2.57
C VAL A 91 -0.08 6.74 2.51
N PHE A 92 -0.97 6.90 3.48
CA PHE A 92 -2.26 6.24 3.44
C PHE A 92 -3.22 7.19 2.74
N VAL A 93 -3.95 6.68 1.78
CA VAL A 93 -4.96 7.47 1.07
C VAL A 93 -6.32 6.87 1.41
N SER A 94 -7.20 7.67 1.98
CA SER A 94 -8.50 7.17 2.38
C SER A 94 -9.39 6.97 1.16
N GLU A 95 -10.53 6.37 1.39
CA GLU A 95 -11.46 6.08 0.33
C GLU A 95 -11.79 7.27 -0.54
N GLU A 96 -11.92 8.43 0.05
CA GLU A 96 -12.20 9.64 -0.69
C GLU A 96 -11.18 9.95 -1.75
N GLY A 97 -9.94 9.63 -1.49
CA GLY A 97 -8.85 9.94 -2.41
C GLY A 97 -8.65 8.91 -3.49
N ILE A 98 -9.37 7.79 -3.44
CA ILE A 98 -9.23 6.76 -4.47
C ILE A 98 -10.56 6.35 -5.08
N LYS A 99 -11.64 6.96 -4.67
CA LYS A 99 -12.96 6.63 -5.14
C LYS A 99 -13.11 6.80 -6.65
N LYS A 100 -12.67 7.90 -7.17
CA LYS A 100 -12.76 8.15 -8.60
C LYS A 100 -11.63 7.45 -9.32
N LYS A 101 -11.93 6.91 -10.48
CA LYS A 101 -10.96 6.19 -11.27
C LYS A 101 -9.71 7.03 -11.53
N LYS A 102 -9.89 8.28 -11.89
CA LYS A 102 -8.79 9.17 -12.18
C LYS A 102 -7.87 9.35 -11.00
N ASP A 103 -8.45 9.51 -9.81
CA ASP A 103 -7.67 9.71 -8.62
C ASP A 103 -6.94 8.42 -8.22
N PHE A 104 -7.62 7.31 -8.34
CA PHE A 104 -7.01 6.02 -8.05
C PHE A 104 -5.80 5.80 -8.97
N GLU A 105 -5.95 6.08 -10.24
CA GLU A 105 -4.88 5.90 -11.21
C GLU A 105 -3.70 6.82 -10.95
N TYR A 106 -3.97 8.01 -10.42
CA TYR A 106 -2.93 8.94 -10.06
C TYR A 106 -2.00 8.33 -9.00
N TRP A 107 -2.60 7.74 -7.95
CA TRP A 107 -1.81 7.16 -6.88
C TRP A 107 -1.05 5.92 -7.33
N VAL A 108 -1.67 5.10 -8.16
CA VAL A 108 -1.01 3.92 -8.70
C VAL A 108 0.18 4.36 -9.55
N LYS A 109 0.00 5.39 -10.35
CA LYS A 109 1.05 5.87 -11.20
C LYS A 109 2.24 6.40 -10.40
N LEU A 110 1.97 7.17 -9.36
CA LEU A 110 3.04 7.68 -8.51
C LEU A 110 3.82 6.54 -7.86
N ALA A 111 3.11 5.54 -7.38
CA ALA A 111 3.75 4.41 -6.74
C ALA A 111 4.59 3.61 -7.72
N LEU A 112 4.09 3.42 -8.93
CA LEU A 112 4.84 2.68 -9.93
C LEU A 112 6.05 3.45 -10.41
N GLU A 113 5.96 4.76 -10.50
CA GLU A 113 7.10 5.56 -10.88
C GLU A 113 8.20 5.48 -9.84
N PHE A 114 7.83 5.56 -8.57
CA PHE A 114 8.84 5.47 -7.53
C PHE A 114 9.39 4.05 -7.44
N ASN A 115 8.58 3.05 -7.78
CA ASN A 115 9.02 1.66 -7.71
C ASN A 115 10.31 1.42 -8.49
N LYS A 116 10.50 2.14 -9.55
CA LYS A 116 11.69 1.96 -10.38
C LYS A 116 12.96 2.30 -9.63
N GLU A 117 12.89 3.23 -8.69
CA GLU A 117 14.07 3.59 -7.92
C GLU A 117 14.02 3.11 -6.49
N ALA A 118 12.93 2.47 -6.06
CA ALA A 118 12.81 2.01 -4.69
C ALA A 118 13.79 0.89 -4.45
N LYS A 119 14.15 0.71 -3.19
CA LYS A 119 15.04 -0.37 -2.83
C LYS A 119 14.28 -1.46 -2.13
N ALA A 120 14.71 -2.68 -2.35
CA ALA A 120 14.12 -3.82 -1.68
C ALA A 120 14.53 -3.82 -0.22
N ALA A 121 13.88 -4.65 0.57
CA ALA A 121 14.21 -4.75 1.97
C ALA A 121 15.67 -5.09 2.13
N LYS A 122 16.25 -4.60 3.19
CA LYS A 122 17.63 -4.78 3.43
C LYS A 122 18.12 -6.11 3.86
N LYS A 123 17.32 -7.10 3.92
CA LYS A 123 17.79 -8.36 4.39
C LYS A 123 18.96 -8.86 3.62
N ALA A 124 19.11 -8.49 2.42
CA ALA A 124 20.23 -8.99 1.67
C ALA A 124 21.54 -8.52 2.19
N VAL A 125 21.58 -7.49 2.89
CA VAL A 125 22.79 -6.95 3.40
C VAL A 125 23.50 -7.89 4.27
N LYS A 126 22.77 -8.65 5.01
CA LYS A 126 23.38 -9.53 5.89
C LYS A 126 24.15 -10.56 5.24
N LYS A 127 23.82 -10.91 4.12
CA LYS A 127 24.51 -11.94 3.48
C LYS A 127 25.85 -11.60 3.14
N LYS A 128 26.13 -10.50 3.11
CA LYS A 128 27.41 -10.17 2.78
C LYS A 128 28.33 -10.45 3.70
N LYS A 129 28.16 -10.77 4.23
CA LYS A 129 29.07 -11.00 4.90
C LYS A 129 29.70 -11.47 4.84
#